data_d4567022f1542307632179145563875b
#
_entry.id   d4567022f1542307632179145563875b
#
_cell.length_a   1.000
_cell.length_b   1.000
_cell.length_c   1.000
_cell.angle_alpha   90.00
_cell.angle_beta   90.00
_cell.angle_gamma   90.00
#
_symmetry.space_group_name_H-M   'P 1'
#
loop_
_entity.id
_entity.type
_entity.pdbx_description
1 polymer ?
#
loop_
_entity_poly.entity_id
_entity_poly.type
_entity_poly.pdbx_seq_one_letter_code
_entity_poly.pdbx_strand_id
1 'polypeptide(L)'
;MPLAPDRAIRGLLFDRDDTLVVDVPYNADPRLVVPVPGARRAVERARAAGLLLGVVTNQSVVAKGLATREQVDATNARVDALVGPFDVWCVCPHDAGDDCACRKPRPGMVLDAAERLGVPPEALVLVGDIGADVQAARAAGAQGVLVPTPRTRPEEVDDAETVAATLAEAVDLVIAAAGPSTVETDRA
;
A
#
# COMPACT_ATOMS: atom_id res chain seq x y z
N MET A 1 11.71 14.53 -2.55
CA MET A 1 11.51 15.04 -3.94
C MET A 1 10.04 14.81 -4.32
N PRO A 2 9.36 15.63 -5.11
CA PRO A 2 8.00 15.33 -5.54
C PRO A 2 7.97 14.08 -6.42
N LEU A 3 6.83 13.38 -6.46
CA LEU A 3 6.59 12.28 -7.38
C LEU A 3 6.89 12.72 -8.82
N ALA A 4 7.41 11.82 -9.65
CA ALA A 4 7.84 12.14 -11.01
C ALA A 4 6.63 12.60 -11.85
N PRO A 5 6.61 13.85 -12.35
CA PRO A 5 5.44 14.45 -12.98
C PRO A 5 5.14 13.94 -14.40
N ASP A 6 6.06 13.19 -14.98
CA ASP A 6 5.99 12.62 -16.33
C ASP A 6 5.38 11.22 -16.39
N ARG A 7 5.01 10.65 -15.24
CA ARG A 7 4.38 9.32 -15.15
C ARG A 7 2.88 9.45 -14.93
N ALA A 8 2.10 8.86 -15.83
CA ALA A 8 0.65 8.78 -15.67
C ALA A 8 0.30 7.83 -14.53
N ILE A 9 0.08 8.35 -13.32
CA ILE A 9 -0.33 7.56 -12.16
C ILE A 9 -1.78 7.10 -12.35
N ARG A 10 -2.01 5.79 -12.23
CA ARG A 10 -3.32 5.15 -12.39
C ARG A 10 -3.76 4.38 -11.15
N GLY A 11 -2.84 4.02 -10.26
CA GLY A 11 -3.18 3.25 -9.07
C GLY A 11 -2.32 3.63 -7.87
N LEU A 12 -2.92 3.42 -6.71
CA LEU A 12 -2.35 3.67 -5.40
C LEU A 12 -2.43 2.40 -4.55
N LEU A 13 -1.27 1.91 -4.18
CA LEU A 13 -1.11 0.78 -3.27
C LEU A 13 -0.78 1.28 -1.87
N PHE A 14 -1.26 0.57 -0.87
CA PHE A 14 -0.97 0.85 0.53
C PHE A 14 -0.34 -0.37 1.21
N ASP A 15 0.59 -0.16 2.11
CA ASP A 15 0.80 -1.13 3.17
C ASP A 15 -0.41 -1.14 4.12
N ARG A 16 -0.56 -2.20 4.92
CA ARG A 16 -1.67 -2.36 5.85
C ARG A 16 -1.33 -1.81 7.23
N ASP A 17 -0.34 -2.40 7.86
CA ASP A 17 0.00 -2.17 9.28
C ASP A 17 0.76 -0.85 9.44
N ASP A 18 0.40 -0.03 10.42
CA ASP A 18 0.88 1.34 10.65
C ASP A 18 0.71 2.32 9.46
N THR A 19 0.07 1.88 8.37
CA THR A 19 -0.31 2.74 7.22
C THR A 19 -1.83 2.94 7.14
N LEU A 20 -2.61 1.87 7.04
CA LEU A 20 -4.08 1.91 7.01
C LEU A 20 -4.70 1.65 8.38
N VAL A 21 -4.09 0.78 9.16
CA VAL A 21 -4.54 0.39 10.50
C VAL A 21 -3.36 0.44 11.48
N VAL A 22 -3.68 0.69 12.75
CA VAL A 22 -2.70 0.64 13.83
C VAL A 22 -2.14 -0.79 13.93
N ASP A 23 -0.82 -0.94 13.90
CA ASP A 23 -0.22 -2.25 14.02
C ASP A 23 -0.42 -2.85 15.42
N VAL A 24 -0.99 -4.03 15.43
CA VAL A 24 -1.03 -4.93 16.58
C VAL A 24 -0.17 -6.14 16.22
N PRO A 25 0.99 -6.34 16.86
CA PRO A 25 1.92 -7.39 16.48
C PRO A 25 1.25 -8.77 16.36
N TYR A 26 1.45 -9.41 15.21
CA TYR A 26 0.88 -10.71 14.86
C TYR A 26 -0.65 -10.80 14.93
N ASN A 27 -1.34 -9.67 14.73
CA ASN A 27 -2.79 -9.64 14.78
C ASN A 27 -3.44 -10.47 13.66
N ALA A 28 -4.25 -11.42 14.08
CA ALA A 28 -5.14 -12.21 13.22
C ALA A 28 -6.59 -12.23 13.78
N ASP A 29 -6.93 -11.28 14.65
CA ASP A 29 -8.27 -11.08 15.18
C ASP A 29 -8.91 -9.83 14.57
N PRO A 30 -9.96 -9.97 13.75
CA PRO A 30 -10.63 -8.83 13.12
C PRO A 30 -11.18 -7.80 14.11
N ARG A 31 -11.44 -8.19 15.36
CA ARG A 31 -11.96 -7.29 16.41
C ARG A 31 -10.93 -6.26 16.88
N LEU A 32 -9.64 -6.54 16.67
CA LEU A 32 -8.53 -5.67 17.07
C LEU A 32 -8.14 -4.67 15.95
N VAL A 33 -8.80 -4.72 14.80
CA VAL A 33 -8.53 -3.79 13.70
C VAL A 33 -9.02 -2.39 14.04
N VAL A 34 -8.09 -1.45 14.14
CA VAL A 34 -8.36 -0.03 14.39
C VAL A 34 -7.74 0.79 13.25
N PRO A 35 -8.53 1.49 12.42
CA PRO A 35 -7.99 2.36 11.39
C PRO A 35 -7.10 3.47 11.96
N VAL A 36 -6.01 3.83 11.27
CA VAL A 36 -5.26 5.04 11.60
C VAL A 36 -6.16 6.26 11.38
N PRO A 37 -5.96 7.36 12.14
CA PRO A 37 -6.77 8.56 11.99
C PRO A 37 -6.80 9.06 10.54
N GLY A 38 -7.99 9.20 9.97
CA GLY A 38 -8.17 9.71 8.61
C GLY A 38 -8.00 8.70 7.46
N ALA A 39 -7.63 7.44 7.72
CA ALA A 39 -7.38 6.44 6.68
C ALA A 39 -8.57 6.28 5.71
N ARG A 40 -9.77 6.08 6.24
CA ARG A 40 -10.98 5.96 5.42
C ARG A 40 -11.17 7.15 4.48
N ARG A 41 -11.05 8.36 5.01
CA ARG A 41 -11.21 9.59 4.22
C ARG A 41 -10.13 9.72 3.14
N ALA A 42 -8.90 9.33 3.45
CA ALA A 42 -7.79 9.34 2.48
C ALA A 42 -8.07 8.36 1.32
N VAL A 43 -8.49 7.14 1.63
CA VAL A 43 -8.86 6.12 0.62
C VAL A 43 -10.07 6.57 -0.23
N GLU A 44 -11.12 7.12 0.40
CA GLU A 44 -12.28 7.67 -0.29
C GLU A 44 -11.89 8.78 -1.29
N ARG A 45 -10.95 9.65 -0.91
CA ARG A 45 -10.44 10.72 -1.78
C ARG A 45 -9.63 10.19 -2.96
N ALA A 46 -8.76 9.20 -2.73
CA ALA A 46 -8.00 8.54 -3.78
C ALA A 46 -8.93 7.89 -4.82
N ARG A 47 -9.99 7.21 -4.33
CA ARG A 47 -10.99 6.59 -5.20
C ARG A 47 -11.80 7.65 -5.97
N ALA A 48 -12.20 8.74 -5.31
CA ALA A 48 -12.92 9.84 -5.97
C ALA A 48 -12.08 10.53 -7.06
N ALA A 49 -10.75 10.48 -6.94
CA ALA A 49 -9.83 10.94 -7.98
C ALA A 49 -9.68 9.94 -9.15
N GLY A 50 -10.36 8.80 -9.13
CA GLY A 50 -10.34 7.78 -10.18
C GLY A 50 -9.16 6.82 -10.13
N LEU A 51 -8.42 6.77 -9.00
CA LEU A 51 -7.32 5.83 -8.83
C LEU A 51 -7.84 4.43 -8.52
N LEU A 52 -7.18 3.42 -9.10
CA LEU A 52 -7.30 2.03 -8.69
C LEU A 52 -6.58 1.84 -7.36
N LEU A 53 -7.18 1.10 -6.43
CA LEU A 53 -6.66 1.00 -5.06
C LEU A 53 -6.32 -0.44 -4.70
N GLY A 54 -5.17 -0.64 -4.06
CA GLY A 54 -4.75 -1.96 -3.61
C GLY A 54 -4.03 -1.93 -2.27
N VAL A 55 -3.91 -3.13 -1.68
CA VAL A 55 -3.12 -3.35 -0.47
C VAL A 55 -2.06 -4.40 -0.72
N VAL A 56 -0.82 -4.13 -0.28
CA VAL A 56 0.33 -5.03 -0.36
C VAL A 56 0.95 -5.19 1.03
N THR A 57 0.79 -6.36 1.67
CA THR A 57 1.14 -6.53 3.08
C THR A 57 1.95 -7.80 3.38
N ASN A 58 2.98 -7.67 4.22
CA ASN A 58 3.77 -8.79 4.74
C ASN A 58 3.08 -9.38 5.98
N GLN A 59 2.63 -10.63 5.91
CA GLN A 59 1.92 -11.32 7.00
C GLN A 59 2.64 -12.61 7.42
N SER A 60 3.84 -12.47 7.97
CA SER A 60 4.67 -13.61 8.42
C SER A 60 4.07 -14.41 9.57
N VAL A 61 2.99 -13.92 10.18
CA VAL A 61 2.23 -14.65 11.20
C VAL A 61 1.80 -16.04 10.73
N VAL A 62 1.57 -16.21 9.41
CA VAL A 62 1.20 -17.50 8.80
C VAL A 62 2.40 -18.45 8.79
N ALA A 63 3.55 -18.03 8.25
CA ALA A 63 4.78 -18.85 8.23
C ALA A 63 5.24 -19.23 9.63
N LYS A 64 5.02 -18.36 10.63
CA LYS A 64 5.33 -18.62 12.04
C LYS A 64 4.34 -19.56 12.73
N GLY A 65 3.26 -19.96 12.06
CA GLY A 65 2.22 -20.83 12.64
C GLY A 65 1.41 -20.16 13.77
N LEU A 66 1.45 -18.82 13.86
CA LEU A 66 0.73 -18.05 14.89
C LEU A 66 -0.70 -17.73 14.47
N ALA A 67 -0.98 -17.78 13.17
CA ALA A 67 -2.33 -17.65 12.61
C ALA A 67 -2.45 -18.46 11.31
N THR A 68 -3.69 -18.81 10.94
CA THR A 68 -3.98 -19.42 9.65
C THR A 68 -4.15 -18.35 8.58
N ARG A 69 -4.11 -18.76 7.32
CA ARG A 69 -4.39 -17.86 6.18
C ARG A 69 -5.80 -17.28 6.26
N GLU A 70 -6.79 -18.10 6.64
CA GLU A 70 -8.19 -17.69 6.78
C GLU A 70 -8.37 -16.62 7.85
N GLN A 71 -7.61 -16.68 8.94
CA GLN A 71 -7.64 -15.67 10.00
C GLN A 71 -7.06 -14.32 9.48
N VAL A 72 -5.97 -14.38 8.71
CA VAL A 72 -5.41 -13.18 8.05
C VAL A 72 -6.41 -12.61 7.04
N ASP A 73 -7.04 -13.45 6.24
CA ASP A 73 -8.03 -13.02 5.24
C ASP A 73 -9.28 -12.41 5.91
N ALA A 74 -9.73 -12.96 7.04
CA ALA A 74 -10.81 -12.36 7.83
C ALA A 74 -10.42 -10.98 8.40
N THR A 75 -9.17 -10.83 8.85
CA THR A 75 -8.64 -9.54 9.31
C THR A 75 -8.58 -8.53 8.16
N ASN A 76 -8.10 -8.94 6.98
CA ASN A 76 -8.06 -8.10 5.79
C ASN A 76 -9.47 -7.69 5.32
N ALA A 77 -10.45 -8.61 5.36
CA ALA A 77 -11.85 -8.29 5.08
C ALA A 77 -12.41 -7.25 6.07
N ARG A 78 -11.97 -7.28 7.33
CA ARG A 78 -12.35 -6.25 8.30
C ARG A 78 -11.72 -4.90 7.98
N VAL A 79 -10.45 -4.86 7.57
CA VAL A 79 -9.80 -3.63 7.10
C VAL A 79 -10.54 -3.07 5.90
N ASP A 80 -10.86 -3.92 4.92
CA ASP A 80 -11.63 -3.53 3.73
C ASP A 80 -12.97 -2.90 4.08
N ALA A 81 -13.71 -3.49 5.00
CA ALA A 81 -15.00 -2.96 5.47
C ALA A 81 -14.89 -1.61 6.20
N LEU A 82 -13.78 -1.35 6.90
CA LEU A 82 -13.58 -0.13 7.69
C LEU A 82 -12.99 1.02 6.87
N VAL A 83 -12.09 0.72 5.94
CA VAL A 83 -11.25 1.70 5.24
C VAL A 83 -11.44 1.65 3.73
N GLY A 84 -11.72 0.48 3.15
CA GLY A 84 -11.86 0.25 1.71
C GLY A 84 -13.15 0.80 1.08
N PRO A 85 -13.63 0.20 0.00
CA PRO A 85 -13.15 -1.04 -0.60
C PRO A 85 -11.83 -0.87 -1.36
N PHE A 86 -11.07 -1.99 -1.53
CA PHE A 86 -9.88 -2.06 -2.37
C PHE A 86 -10.11 -3.00 -3.55
N ASP A 87 -9.51 -2.67 -4.71
CA ASP A 87 -9.68 -3.43 -5.95
C ASP A 87 -8.77 -4.68 -5.95
N VAL A 88 -7.66 -4.65 -5.21
CA VAL A 88 -6.73 -5.78 -5.09
C VAL A 88 -6.13 -5.89 -3.68
N TRP A 89 -5.92 -7.14 -3.25
CA TRP A 89 -5.16 -7.50 -2.06
C TRP A 89 -4.05 -8.47 -2.43
N CYS A 90 -2.79 -8.12 -2.10
CA CYS A 90 -1.61 -8.97 -2.25
C CYS A 90 -1.01 -9.19 -0.87
N VAL A 91 -0.95 -10.43 -0.43
CA VAL A 91 -0.52 -10.82 0.92
C VAL A 91 0.66 -11.78 0.81
N CYS A 92 1.78 -11.41 1.40
CA CYS A 92 2.91 -12.31 1.54
C CYS A 92 2.83 -13.03 2.89
N PRO A 93 2.61 -14.36 2.92
CA PRO A 93 2.51 -15.13 4.15
C PRO A 93 3.88 -15.58 4.69
N HIS A 94 4.97 -15.34 3.96
CA HIS A 94 6.29 -15.89 4.22
C HIS A 94 7.05 -15.12 5.30
N ASP A 95 7.97 -15.83 5.99
CA ASP A 95 8.92 -15.17 6.90
C ASP A 95 10.16 -14.66 6.16
N ALA A 96 11.01 -13.92 6.84
CA ALA A 96 12.20 -13.30 6.26
C ALA A 96 13.19 -14.31 5.67
N GLY A 97 13.23 -15.52 6.22
CA GLY A 97 14.11 -16.61 5.78
C GLY A 97 13.60 -17.46 4.62
N ASP A 98 12.36 -17.27 4.16
CA ASP A 98 11.73 -18.16 3.17
C ASP A 98 12.15 -17.90 1.72
N ASP A 99 12.99 -16.90 1.48
CA ASP A 99 13.51 -16.53 0.15
C ASP A 99 12.44 -16.40 -0.96
N CYS A 100 11.22 -16.00 -0.60
CA CYS A 100 10.12 -15.80 -1.54
C CYS A 100 10.29 -14.50 -2.36
N ALA A 101 9.70 -14.43 -3.56
CA ALA A 101 9.73 -13.24 -4.40
C ALA A 101 8.77 -12.13 -3.94
N CYS A 102 7.77 -12.45 -3.09
CA CYS A 102 6.68 -11.54 -2.76
C CYS A 102 6.94 -10.65 -1.53
N ARG A 103 7.76 -11.08 -0.56
CA ARG A 103 7.99 -10.32 0.67
C ARG A 103 8.72 -9.01 0.41
N LYS A 104 8.12 -7.88 0.77
CA LYS A 104 8.79 -6.56 0.77
C LYS A 104 10.08 -6.64 1.61
N PRO A 105 11.24 -6.15 1.10
CA PRO A 105 11.42 -5.20 0.01
C PRO A 105 11.46 -5.79 -1.41
N ARG A 106 11.19 -7.09 -1.61
CA ARG A 106 11.10 -7.66 -2.95
C ARG A 106 9.83 -7.18 -3.69
N PRO A 107 9.87 -7.05 -5.03
CA PRO A 107 8.82 -6.39 -5.81
C PRO A 107 7.56 -7.23 -6.05
N GLY A 108 7.57 -8.52 -5.73
CA GLY A 108 6.59 -9.48 -6.24
C GLY A 108 5.13 -9.11 -5.97
N MET A 109 4.79 -8.56 -4.78
CA MET A 109 3.41 -8.13 -4.52
C MET A 109 3.01 -6.88 -5.31
N VAL A 110 3.95 -5.96 -5.56
CA VAL A 110 3.67 -4.77 -6.38
C VAL A 110 3.44 -5.16 -7.84
N LEU A 111 4.23 -6.10 -8.35
CA LEU A 111 4.07 -6.64 -9.71
C LEU A 111 2.75 -7.44 -9.86
N ASP A 112 2.39 -8.27 -8.87
CA ASP A 112 1.10 -8.99 -8.84
C ASP A 112 -0.08 -8.00 -8.81
N ALA A 113 0.01 -6.94 -8.01
CA ALA A 113 -0.99 -5.90 -7.96
C ALA A 113 -1.12 -5.16 -9.31
N ALA A 114 -0.02 -4.83 -9.97
CA ALA A 114 0.01 -4.18 -11.28
C ALA A 114 -0.70 -5.04 -12.34
N GLU A 115 -0.38 -6.34 -12.38
CA GLU A 115 -1.00 -7.30 -13.30
C GLU A 115 -2.52 -7.40 -13.07
N ARG A 116 -2.94 -7.57 -11.81
CA ARG A 116 -4.35 -7.73 -11.45
C ARG A 116 -5.17 -6.45 -11.63
N LEU A 117 -4.55 -5.28 -11.51
CA LEU A 117 -5.18 -3.99 -11.79
C LEU A 117 -5.16 -3.62 -13.29
N GLY A 118 -4.43 -4.37 -14.11
CA GLY A 118 -4.31 -4.10 -15.56
C GLY A 118 -3.57 -2.81 -15.86
N VAL A 119 -2.57 -2.46 -15.05
CA VAL A 119 -1.74 -1.25 -15.25
C VAL A 119 -0.26 -1.62 -15.17
N PRO A 120 0.63 -0.89 -15.87
CA PRO A 120 2.05 -1.13 -15.74
C PRO A 120 2.55 -0.67 -14.36
N PRO A 121 3.60 -1.32 -13.79
CA PRO A 121 4.10 -1.00 -12.45
C PRO A 121 4.49 0.47 -12.26
N GLU A 122 5.04 1.12 -13.28
CA GLU A 122 5.43 2.54 -13.28
C GLU A 122 4.25 3.50 -13.16
N ALA A 123 3.01 3.02 -13.39
CA ALA A 123 1.79 3.78 -13.15
C ALA A 123 1.24 3.61 -11.73
N LEU A 124 1.98 2.93 -10.85
CA LEU A 124 1.61 2.71 -9.46
C LEU A 124 2.46 3.56 -8.51
N VAL A 125 1.84 3.93 -7.40
CA VAL A 125 2.52 4.47 -6.22
C VAL A 125 2.22 3.55 -5.04
N LEU A 126 3.23 3.21 -4.26
CA LEU A 126 3.06 2.49 -2.99
C LEU A 126 3.32 3.45 -1.82
N VAL A 127 2.34 3.56 -0.94
CA VAL A 127 2.44 4.29 0.32
C VAL A 127 2.65 3.28 1.45
N GLY A 128 3.68 3.49 2.26
CA GLY A 128 3.98 2.65 3.42
C GLY A 128 4.73 3.42 4.49
N ASP A 129 4.97 2.79 5.63
CA ASP A 129 5.57 3.42 6.82
C ASP A 129 7.04 3.06 7.02
N ILE A 130 7.57 2.04 6.32
CA ILE A 130 8.96 1.58 6.45
C ILE A 130 9.69 1.55 5.10
N GLY A 131 11.03 1.55 5.16
CA GLY A 131 11.88 1.51 3.98
C GLY A 131 11.62 0.31 3.06
N ALA A 132 11.18 -0.83 3.60
CA ALA A 132 10.85 -2.01 2.79
C ALA A 132 9.71 -1.76 1.78
N ASP A 133 8.78 -0.86 2.07
CA ASP A 133 7.69 -0.48 1.16
C ASP A 133 8.23 0.31 -0.03
N VAL A 134 9.00 1.36 0.27
CA VAL A 134 9.61 2.22 -0.75
C VAL A 134 10.57 1.43 -1.63
N GLN A 135 11.35 0.53 -1.03
CA GLN A 135 12.27 -0.34 -1.77
C GLN A 135 11.52 -1.33 -2.68
N ALA A 136 10.40 -1.91 -2.21
CA ALA A 136 9.57 -2.79 -3.03
C ALA A 136 8.96 -2.06 -4.22
N ALA A 137 8.48 -0.83 -4.01
CA ALA A 137 7.99 0.03 -5.08
C ALA A 137 9.08 0.28 -6.13
N ARG A 138 10.25 0.77 -5.69
CA ARG A 138 11.41 1.04 -6.55
C ARG A 138 11.85 -0.21 -7.33
N ALA A 139 11.94 -1.35 -6.67
CA ALA A 139 12.34 -2.61 -7.30
C ALA A 139 11.34 -3.10 -8.36
N ALA A 140 10.07 -2.72 -8.24
CA ALA A 140 9.03 -3.00 -9.24
C ALA A 140 8.97 -1.97 -10.38
N GLY A 141 9.71 -0.85 -10.29
CA GLY A 141 9.60 0.29 -11.22
C GLY A 141 8.48 1.27 -10.85
N ALA A 142 7.77 1.04 -9.75
CA ALA A 142 6.77 1.94 -9.19
C ALA A 142 7.41 3.08 -8.37
N GLN A 143 6.63 4.08 -8.00
CA GLN A 143 7.06 5.13 -7.09
C GLN A 143 6.68 4.78 -5.64
N GLY A 144 7.48 5.22 -4.66
CA GLY A 144 7.22 5.01 -3.24
C GLY A 144 7.02 6.33 -2.51
N VAL A 145 6.09 6.36 -1.57
CA VAL A 145 5.91 7.46 -0.61
C VAL A 145 6.01 6.88 0.81
N LEU A 146 6.95 7.38 1.59
CA LEU A 146 7.12 7.02 2.98
C LEU A 146 6.27 7.94 3.87
N VAL A 147 5.48 7.33 4.76
CA VAL A 147 4.75 8.03 5.84
C VAL A 147 5.34 7.57 7.16
N PRO A 148 6.35 8.25 7.70
CA PRO A 148 7.08 7.78 8.87
C PRO A 148 6.20 7.69 10.11
N THR A 149 6.42 6.63 10.90
CA THR A 149 5.87 6.42 12.23
C THR A 149 7.00 6.44 13.26
N PRO A 150 6.73 6.40 14.56
CA PRO A 150 7.79 6.26 15.58
C PRO A 150 8.64 4.98 15.46
N ARG A 151 8.21 4.01 14.62
CA ARG A 151 8.95 2.77 14.34
C ARG A 151 9.84 2.85 13.11
N THR A 152 9.61 3.84 12.25
CA THR A 152 10.44 4.08 11.05
C THR A 152 11.83 4.53 11.48
N ARG A 153 12.85 3.91 10.95
CA ARG A 153 14.23 4.25 11.27
C ARG A 153 14.64 5.54 10.55
N PRO A 154 15.50 6.37 11.17
CA PRO A 154 15.98 7.60 10.54
C PRO A 154 16.59 7.37 9.15
N GLU A 155 17.35 6.29 8.97
CA GLU A 155 18.00 5.95 7.71
C GLU A 155 16.97 5.67 6.60
N GLU A 156 15.80 5.13 6.93
CA GLU A 156 14.72 4.87 5.97
C GLU A 156 14.08 6.16 5.49
N VAL A 157 14.02 7.16 6.37
CA VAL A 157 13.53 8.51 6.02
C VAL A 157 14.54 9.22 5.11
N ASP A 158 15.83 9.11 5.43
CA ASP A 158 16.90 9.72 4.64
C ASP A 158 17.01 9.10 3.23
N ASP A 159 16.75 7.79 3.10
CA ASP A 159 16.80 7.05 1.84
C ASP A 159 15.53 7.21 0.97
N ALA A 160 14.43 7.71 1.55
CA ALA A 160 13.17 7.84 0.85
C ALA A 160 13.17 9.06 -0.09
N GLU A 161 12.81 8.84 -1.37
CA GLU A 161 12.73 9.92 -2.36
C GLU A 161 11.57 10.88 -2.08
N THR A 162 10.47 10.35 -1.56
CA THR A 162 9.27 11.12 -1.21
C THR A 162 8.81 10.73 0.18
N VAL A 163 8.68 11.73 1.05
CA VAL A 163 8.20 11.58 2.43
C VAL A 163 7.00 12.49 2.61
N ALA A 164 5.95 11.96 3.23
CA ALA A 164 4.77 12.71 3.64
C ALA A 164 4.60 12.59 5.17
N ALA A 165 4.16 13.64 5.83
CA ALA A 165 3.99 13.63 7.29
C ALA A 165 2.78 12.80 7.73
N THR A 166 1.80 12.59 6.85
CA THR A 166 0.57 11.82 7.13
C THR A 166 0.10 11.07 5.90
N LEU A 167 -0.72 10.04 6.12
CA LEU A 167 -1.39 9.31 5.03
C LEU A 167 -2.25 10.26 4.16
N ALA A 168 -2.91 11.25 4.76
CA ALA A 168 -3.70 12.21 4.01
C ALA A 168 -2.84 13.04 3.06
N GLU A 169 -1.68 13.51 3.53
CA GLU A 169 -0.72 14.24 2.70
C GLU A 169 -0.13 13.35 1.58
N ALA A 170 0.20 12.09 1.89
CA ALA A 170 0.67 11.15 0.88
C ALA A 170 -0.34 10.97 -0.25
N VAL A 171 -1.62 10.80 0.10
CA VAL A 171 -2.71 10.69 -0.88
C VAL A 171 -2.86 11.97 -1.69
N ASP A 172 -2.74 13.15 -1.06
CA ASP A 172 -2.79 14.44 -1.75
C ASP A 172 -1.67 14.61 -2.78
N LEU A 173 -0.46 14.21 -2.42
CA LEU A 173 0.69 14.21 -3.33
C LEU A 173 0.43 13.31 -4.55
N VAL A 174 -0.13 12.12 -4.33
CA VAL A 174 -0.45 11.16 -5.41
C VAL A 174 -1.56 11.71 -6.31
N ILE A 175 -2.64 12.26 -5.75
CA ILE A 175 -3.74 12.85 -6.53
C ILE A 175 -3.23 14.03 -7.37
N ALA A 176 -2.40 14.89 -6.78
CA ALA A 176 -1.82 16.03 -7.50
C ALA A 176 -0.93 15.59 -8.66
N ALA A 177 -0.14 14.53 -8.47
CA ALA A 177 0.73 13.97 -9.50
C ALA A 177 -0.03 13.19 -10.59
N ALA A 178 -1.16 12.55 -10.24
CA ALA A 178 -2.01 11.86 -11.21
C ALA A 178 -2.70 12.80 -12.21
N GLY A 179 -2.84 14.08 -11.83
CA GLY A 179 -3.55 15.06 -12.64
C GLY A 179 -5.07 14.83 -12.71
N PRO A 180 -5.81 15.62 -13.46
CA PRO A 180 -7.24 15.41 -13.65
C PRO A 180 -7.50 14.11 -14.40
N SER A 181 -8.38 13.26 -13.86
CA SER A 181 -8.81 12.01 -14.51
C SER A 181 -9.47 12.34 -15.85
N THR A 182 -8.80 12.04 -16.96
CA THR A 182 -9.43 12.04 -18.28
C THR A 182 -10.30 10.79 -18.40
N VAL A 183 -11.48 10.82 -17.80
CA VAL A 183 -12.54 9.88 -18.16
C VAL A 183 -12.99 10.30 -19.56
N GLU A 184 -12.41 9.70 -20.58
CA GLU A 184 -12.93 9.74 -21.93
C GLU A 184 -14.30 9.06 -21.88
N THR A 185 -15.37 9.87 -21.81
CA THR A 185 -16.73 9.41 -22.04
C THR A 185 -16.82 9.06 -23.52
N ASP A 186 -16.47 7.82 -23.84
CA ASP A 186 -16.83 7.25 -25.13
C ASP A 186 -18.35 7.05 -25.14
N ARG A 187 -19.06 8.11 -25.54
CA ARG A 187 -20.47 8.06 -25.92
C ARG A 187 -20.53 7.88 -27.41
N ALA A 188 -20.63 6.65 -27.82
CA ALA A 188 -21.15 6.29 -29.13
C ALA A 188 -22.39 5.41 -28.95
#